data_b389c66eb7106ff7dff797ad0f646e0e
#
_entry.id   b389c66eb7106ff7dff797ad0f646e0e
#
_cell.length_a   1.000
_cell.length_b   1.000
_cell.length_c   1.000
_cell.angle_alpha   90.00
_cell.angle_beta   90.00
_cell.angle_gamma   90.00
#
_symmetry.space_group_name_H-M   'P 1'
#
loop_
_entity.id
_entity.type
_entity.pdbx_description
1 polymer ?
#
loop_
_entity_poly.entity_id
_entity_poly.type
_entity_poly.pdbx_seq_one_letter_code
_entity_poly.pdbx_strand_id
1 'polypeptide(L)'
;MTILMTDLFRFVNEGWLATHAIPDDRPIDGTFYQLRDQAELDVYEIVKNSPDSRAGKLFHSFMDTEAIEAAGIAPLDPDLQLIDAVTSVDELVAAFVKLCRTGVDVPVGAYVAKDSGSDDAIPYLAQAGLGLPDEAYYREPMHQQTLAAYQQHVGTMLAFLGLDATAAERVVALEKDIAAGHWDVVSARDAVKTYNPTALADLPGPVRDLMVGILQGTTDKVIVRMPSFLDHVAGLLTADRLDDWKLWAKWHVLRGRA
;
A
#
# COMPACT_ATOMS: atom_id res chain seq x y z
N MET A 1 7.52 27.55 -46.77
CA MET A 1 7.88 28.16 -45.47
C MET A 1 6.63 28.43 -44.58
N THR A 2 5.48 27.88 -44.86
CA THR A 2 4.23 28.15 -44.16
C THR A 2 3.74 27.00 -43.26
N ILE A 3 4.49 25.89 -43.20
CA ILE A 3 4.15 24.70 -42.36
C ILE A 3 4.59 24.91 -40.89
N LEU A 4 5.43 25.86 -40.62
CA LEU A 4 6.05 26.14 -39.32
C LEU A 4 5.09 26.66 -38.24
N MET A 5 3.89 27.08 -38.57
CA MET A 5 3.00 27.81 -37.66
C MET A 5 1.79 26.98 -37.18
N THR A 6 1.56 25.77 -37.69
CA THR A 6 0.35 25.01 -37.36
C THR A 6 0.56 23.92 -36.32
N ASP A 7 1.77 23.39 -36.17
CA ASP A 7 2.11 22.36 -35.17
C ASP A 7 3.59 22.48 -34.73
N LEU A 8 3.85 23.40 -33.85
CA LEU A 8 5.19 23.63 -33.31
C LEU A 8 5.73 22.38 -32.58
N PHE A 9 4.86 21.62 -31.89
CA PHE A 9 5.28 20.41 -31.18
C PHE A 9 5.87 19.37 -32.16
N ARG A 10 5.15 19.08 -33.23
CA ARG A 10 5.63 18.15 -34.26
C ARG A 10 6.87 18.69 -34.97
N PHE A 11 6.89 19.97 -35.28
CA PHE A 11 8.07 20.57 -35.94
C PHE A 11 9.36 20.37 -35.14
N VAL A 12 9.27 20.52 -33.80
CA VAL A 12 10.43 20.38 -32.92
C VAL A 12 10.78 18.91 -32.66
N ASN A 13 9.77 18.04 -32.52
CA ASN A 13 9.96 16.70 -32.00
C ASN A 13 9.83 15.60 -33.07
N GLU A 14 9.48 15.91 -34.33
CA GLU A 14 9.17 14.89 -35.36
C GLU A 14 10.35 13.92 -35.59
N GLY A 15 11.58 14.43 -35.60
CA GLY A 15 12.78 13.58 -35.76
C GLY A 15 12.94 12.57 -34.64
N TRP A 16 12.66 12.98 -33.38
CA TRP A 16 12.69 12.08 -32.23
C TRP A 16 11.49 11.11 -32.27
N LEU A 17 10.29 11.60 -32.51
CA LEU A 17 9.08 10.77 -32.58
C LEU A 17 9.14 9.69 -33.69
N ALA A 18 9.84 9.96 -34.79
CA ALA A 18 9.97 9.03 -35.89
C ALA A 18 10.91 7.84 -35.60
N THR A 19 11.83 8.00 -34.65
CA THR A 19 12.90 7.02 -34.37
C THR A 19 12.85 6.44 -32.97
N HIS A 20 12.08 7.05 -32.05
CA HIS A 20 12.00 6.64 -30.66
C HIS A 20 10.83 5.71 -30.43
N ALA A 21 11.09 4.54 -29.82
CA ALA A 21 10.08 3.63 -29.30
C ALA A 21 9.93 3.82 -27.81
N ILE A 22 8.70 3.96 -27.31
CA ILE A 22 8.43 3.94 -25.89
C ILE A 22 8.74 2.54 -25.35
N PRO A 23 9.57 2.39 -24.30
CA PRO A 23 9.83 1.10 -23.68
C PRO A 23 8.54 0.40 -23.20
N ASP A 24 8.52 -0.93 -23.28
CA ASP A 24 7.32 -1.73 -22.93
C ASP A 24 6.91 -1.62 -21.45
N ASP A 25 7.81 -1.18 -20.57
CA ASP A 25 7.61 -1.05 -19.14
C ASP A 25 6.91 0.26 -18.72
N ARG A 26 6.63 1.15 -19.68
CA ARG A 26 6.04 2.47 -19.36
C ARG A 26 5.09 2.97 -20.46
N PRO A 27 4.04 3.75 -20.09
CA PRO A 27 3.07 4.28 -21.07
C PRO A 27 3.52 5.57 -21.75
N ILE A 28 4.57 6.23 -21.24
CA ILE A 28 5.09 7.50 -21.73
C ILE A 28 6.62 7.51 -21.65
N ASP A 29 7.26 8.30 -22.53
CA ASP A 29 8.69 8.53 -22.47
C ASP A 29 9.04 9.96 -22.93
N GLY A 30 10.32 10.38 -22.71
CA GLY A 30 10.82 11.68 -23.09
C GLY A 30 12.12 12.02 -22.36
N THR A 31 12.66 13.21 -22.60
CA THR A 31 13.96 13.65 -22.07
C THR A 31 14.07 13.52 -20.55
N PHE A 32 13.00 13.81 -19.80
CA PHE A 32 13.03 13.68 -18.34
C PHE A 32 13.12 12.23 -17.88
N TYR A 33 12.50 11.31 -18.61
CA TYR A 33 12.63 9.86 -18.32
C TYR A 33 14.04 9.38 -18.60
N GLN A 34 14.66 9.82 -19.70
CA GLN A 34 16.06 9.50 -20.01
C GLN A 34 17.02 10.02 -18.94
N LEU A 35 16.80 11.24 -18.44
CA LEU A 35 17.59 11.80 -17.34
C LEU A 35 17.41 11.01 -16.04
N ARG A 36 16.18 10.59 -15.74
CA ARG A 36 15.89 9.72 -14.59
C ARG A 36 16.62 8.39 -14.71
N ASP A 37 16.47 7.72 -15.85
CA ASP A 37 17.10 6.42 -16.11
C ASP A 37 18.63 6.52 -16.00
N GLN A 38 19.23 7.60 -16.52
CA GLN A 38 20.66 7.84 -16.35
C GLN A 38 21.04 8.07 -14.87
N ALA A 39 20.26 8.84 -14.13
CA ALA A 39 20.50 9.07 -12.70
C ALA A 39 20.39 7.77 -11.89
N GLU A 40 19.43 6.90 -12.22
CA GLU A 40 19.29 5.58 -11.61
C GLU A 40 20.51 4.69 -11.89
N LEU A 41 21.02 4.67 -13.13
CA LEU A 41 22.25 3.95 -13.48
C LEU A 41 23.48 4.50 -12.75
N ASP A 42 23.61 5.82 -12.64
CA ASP A 42 24.72 6.45 -11.92
C ASP A 42 24.68 6.09 -10.42
N VAL A 43 23.50 6.13 -9.80
CA VAL A 43 23.30 5.71 -8.39
C VAL A 43 23.60 4.22 -8.22
N TYR A 44 23.13 3.37 -9.13
CA TYR A 44 23.43 1.94 -9.12
C TYR A 44 24.94 1.68 -9.12
N GLU A 45 25.70 2.32 -10.01
CA GLU A 45 27.15 2.16 -10.08
C GLU A 45 27.84 2.68 -8.80
N ILE A 46 27.36 3.80 -8.21
CA ILE A 46 27.90 4.32 -6.95
C ILE A 46 27.72 3.32 -5.80
N VAL A 47 26.49 2.80 -5.60
CA VAL A 47 26.23 1.92 -4.46
C VAL A 47 26.88 0.56 -4.63
N LYS A 48 26.91 0.03 -5.85
CA LYS A 48 27.58 -1.23 -6.22
C LYS A 48 29.07 -1.19 -5.92
N ASN A 49 29.73 -0.06 -6.23
CA ASN A 49 31.17 0.12 -6.04
C ASN A 49 31.54 0.68 -4.66
N SER A 50 30.59 0.82 -3.75
CA SER A 50 30.81 1.36 -2.39
C SER A 50 30.34 0.38 -1.29
N PRO A 51 30.85 -0.88 -1.25
CA PRO A 51 30.32 -1.93 -0.37
C PRO A 51 30.42 -1.60 1.13
N ASP A 52 31.38 -0.77 1.54
CA ASP A 52 31.58 -0.40 2.94
C ASP A 52 30.67 0.75 3.41
N SER A 53 30.05 1.49 2.49
CA SER A 53 29.09 2.54 2.80
C SER A 53 27.79 1.95 3.35
N ARG A 54 26.98 2.73 4.09
CA ARG A 54 25.67 2.30 4.58
C ARG A 54 24.73 1.92 3.42
N ALA A 55 24.72 2.71 2.35
CA ALA A 55 23.92 2.45 1.15
C ALA A 55 24.43 1.20 0.42
N GLY A 56 25.74 1.03 0.27
CA GLY A 56 26.33 -0.15 -0.35
C GLY A 56 26.03 -1.44 0.43
N LYS A 57 26.13 -1.41 1.76
CA LYS A 57 25.76 -2.57 2.61
C LYS A 57 24.30 -2.98 2.43
N LEU A 58 23.40 -2.00 2.40
CA LEU A 58 21.97 -2.27 2.15
C LEU A 58 21.76 -2.83 0.74
N PHE A 59 22.38 -2.23 -0.28
CA PHE A 59 22.30 -2.71 -1.65
C PHE A 59 22.79 -4.15 -1.79
N HIS A 60 23.99 -4.46 -1.28
CA HIS A 60 24.55 -5.81 -1.37
C HIS A 60 23.73 -6.84 -0.60
N SER A 61 23.17 -6.49 0.58
CA SER A 61 22.27 -7.40 1.30
C SER A 61 20.98 -7.68 0.55
N PHE A 62 20.43 -6.71 -0.19
CA PHE A 62 19.25 -6.89 -1.04
C PHE A 62 19.56 -7.72 -2.29
N MET A 63 20.78 -7.65 -2.82
CA MET A 63 21.22 -8.39 -4.01
C MET A 63 21.77 -9.77 -3.70
N ASP A 64 21.91 -10.15 -2.42
CA ASP A 64 22.37 -11.47 -2.00
C ASP A 64 21.23 -12.50 -2.05
N THR A 65 20.89 -12.91 -3.28
CA THR A 65 19.81 -13.85 -3.53
C THR A 65 20.05 -15.21 -2.89
N GLU A 66 21.31 -15.64 -2.75
CA GLU A 66 21.66 -16.90 -2.09
C GLU A 66 21.31 -16.86 -0.59
N ALA A 67 21.66 -15.78 0.10
CA ALA A 67 21.31 -15.59 1.51
C ALA A 67 19.79 -15.42 1.70
N ILE A 68 19.11 -14.71 0.78
CA ILE A 68 17.65 -14.51 0.81
C ILE A 68 16.93 -15.86 0.65
N GLU A 69 17.29 -16.66 -0.35
CA GLU A 69 16.72 -17.98 -0.57
C GLU A 69 16.98 -18.94 0.60
N ALA A 70 18.19 -18.89 1.18
CA ALA A 70 18.52 -19.71 2.35
C ALA A 70 17.73 -19.30 3.61
N ALA A 71 17.42 -18.02 3.77
CA ALA A 71 16.62 -17.53 4.90
C ALA A 71 15.14 -17.93 4.77
N GLY A 72 14.60 -18.03 3.54
CA GLY A 72 13.20 -18.33 3.29
C GLY A 72 12.27 -17.40 4.06
N ILE A 73 11.24 -17.97 4.70
CA ILE A 73 10.26 -17.20 5.49
C ILE A 73 10.67 -16.94 6.95
N ALA A 74 11.79 -17.50 7.42
CA ALA A 74 12.21 -17.41 8.82
C ALA A 74 12.30 -15.95 9.37
N PRO A 75 12.71 -14.95 8.59
CA PRO A 75 12.69 -13.56 9.04
C PRO A 75 11.31 -13.00 9.40
N LEU A 76 10.22 -13.64 8.94
CA LEU A 76 8.84 -13.24 9.22
C LEU A 76 8.30 -13.83 10.53
N ASP A 77 8.98 -14.80 11.13
CA ASP A 77 8.53 -15.51 12.33
C ASP A 77 8.07 -14.58 13.47
N PRO A 78 8.77 -13.49 13.83
CA PRO A 78 8.33 -12.61 14.89
C PRO A 78 6.96 -11.96 14.62
N ASP A 79 6.68 -11.55 13.38
CA ASP A 79 5.42 -10.95 12.98
C ASP A 79 4.30 -12.01 12.92
N LEU A 80 4.61 -13.20 12.41
CA LEU A 80 3.66 -14.31 12.35
C LEU A 80 3.26 -14.78 13.75
N GLN A 81 4.21 -14.91 14.68
CA GLN A 81 3.94 -15.24 16.08
C GLN A 81 3.11 -14.17 16.78
N LEU A 82 3.37 -12.87 16.49
CA LEU A 82 2.56 -11.77 17.00
C LEU A 82 1.10 -11.92 16.57
N ILE A 83 0.85 -12.27 15.29
CA ILE A 83 -0.50 -12.45 14.76
C ILE A 83 -1.15 -13.71 15.35
N ASP A 84 -0.39 -14.81 15.47
CA ASP A 84 -0.92 -16.07 15.99
C ASP A 84 -1.36 -15.97 17.46
N ALA A 85 -0.67 -15.16 18.26
CA ALA A 85 -0.99 -14.94 19.67
C ALA A 85 -2.26 -14.13 19.90
N VAL A 86 -2.83 -13.48 18.87
CA VAL A 86 -4.04 -12.66 18.99
C VAL A 86 -5.27 -13.54 19.32
N THR A 87 -6.00 -13.16 20.37
CA THR A 87 -7.22 -13.83 20.86
C THR A 87 -8.43 -12.89 20.98
N SER A 88 -8.23 -11.58 20.81
CA SER A 88 -9.29 -10.56 20.89
C SER A 88 -9.11 -9.46 19.85
N VAL A 89 -10.14 -8.66 19.63
CA VAL A 89 -10.09 -7.48 18.74
C VAL A 89 -9.08 -6.45 19.26
N ASP A 90 -9.01 -6.22 20.58
CA ASP A 90 -8.08 -5.28 21.17
C ASP A 90 -6.62 -5.73 20.94
N GLU A 91 -6.34 -7.02 21.07
CA GLU A 91 -5.03 -7.59 20.76
C GLU A 91 -4.71 -7.53 19.27
N LEU A 92 -5.72 -7.70 18.39
CA LEU A 92 -5.56 -7.51 16.95
C LEU A 92 -5.17 -6.07 16.61
N VAL A 93 -5.86 -5.09 17.20
CA VAL A 93 -5.53 -3.67 17.02
C VAL A 93 -4.12 -3.38 17.53
N ALA A 94 -3.73 -3.92 18.68
CA ALA A 94 -2.37 -3.78 19.21
C ALA A 94 -1.31 -4.42 18.29
N ALA A 95 -1.62 -5.55 17.66
CA ALA A 95 -0.77 -6.19 16.66
C ALA A 95 -0.65 -5.33 15.40
N PHE A 96 -1.75 -4.78 14.88
CA PHE A 96 -1.73 -3.85 13.75
C PHE A 96 -0.88 -2.59 14.02
N VAL A 97 -0.93 -2.03 15.24
CA VAL A 97 -0.04 -0.91 15.62
C VAL A 97 1.43 -1.29 15.45
N LYS A 98 1.84 -2.47 15.94
CA LYS A 98 3.23 -2.94 15.84
C LYS A 98 3.63 -3.20 14.39
N LEU A 99 2.78 -3.87 13.62
CA LEU A 99 3.00 -4.20 12.21
C LEU A 99 3.11 -2.93 11.36
N CYS A 100 2.19 -1.97 11.53
CA CYS A 100 2.21 -0.68 10.83
C CYS A 100 3.51 0.09 11.06
N ARG A 101 4.01 0.10 12.29
CA ARG A 101 5.27 0.79 12.65
C ARG A 101 6.50 0.18 12.00
N THR A 102 6.40 -1.02 11.52
CA THR A 102 7.47 -1.72 10.79
C THR A 102 7.19 -1.82 9.30
N GLY A 103 6.17 -1.11 8.78
CA GLY A 103 5.90 -0.96 7.35
C GLY A 103 4.94 -1.99 6.76
N VAL A 104 4.23 -2.77 7.59
CA VAL A 104 3.15 -3.65 7.11
C VAL A 104 1.85 -2.85 6.99
N ASP A 105 1.14 -3.05 5.89
CA ASP A 105 -0.15 -2.41 5.66
C ASP A 105 -1.18 -2.79 6.72
N VAL A 106 -2.02 -1.83 7.09
CA VAL A 106 -3.14 -1.98 8.03
C VAL A 106 -4.43 -1.47 7.38
N PRO A 107 -5.63 -1.81 7.92
CA PRO A 107 -6.89 -1.51 7.25
C PRO A 107 -7.22 -0.01 7.10
N VAL A 108 -6.52 0.87 7.82
CA VAL A 108 -6.68 2.33 7.70
C VAL A 108 -5.34 2.96 7.40
N GLY A 109 -5.21 3.61 6.25
CA GLY A 109 -4.01 4.34 5.85
C GLY A 109 -3.86 5.65 6.63
N ALA A 110 -2.63 5.99 7.01
CA ALA A 110 -2.31 7.26 7.64
C ALA A 110 -1.05 7.87 7.01
N TYR A 111 -1.09 9.16 6.75
CA TYR A 111 0.08 9.92 6.27
C TYR A 111 0.03 11.35 6.79
N VAL A 112 1.19 11.99 6.91
CA VAL A 112 1.27 13.38 7.36
C VAL A 112 1.43 14.29 6.14
N ALA A 113 0.62 15.34 6.09
CA ALA A 113 0.71 16.37 5.06
C ALA A 113 0.37 17.74 5.67
N LYS A 114 0.62 18.82 4.89
CA LYS A 114 0.16 20.16 5.26
C LYS A 114 -1.36 20.16 5.37
N ASP A 115 -1.89 20.72 6.44
CA ASP A 115 -3.32 20.96 6.61
C ASP A 115 -3.82 21.95 5.54
N SER A 116 -4.93 21.63 4.89
CA SER A 116 -5.56 22.55 3.93
C SER A 116 -6.17 23.79 4.58
N GLY A 117 -6.42 23.76 5.88
CA GLY A 117 -7.02 24.85 6.65
C GLY A 117 -6.03 25.67 7.51
N SER A 118 -4.75 25.24 7.60
CA SER A 118 -3.71 25.93 8.38
C SER A 118 -2.32 25.72 7.77
N ASP A 119 -1.28 26.25 8.44
CA ASP A 119 0.11 26.01 8.03
C ASP A 119 0.76 24.82 8.76
N ASP A 120 0.00 24.11 9.57
CA ASP A 120 0.51 22.97 10.34
C ASP A 120 0.60 21.68 9.50
N ALA A 121 1.45 20.77 9.91
CA ALA A 121 1.45 19.40 9.46
C ALA A 121 0.47 18.58 10.29
N ILE A 122 -0.43 17.83 9.65
CA ILE A 122 -1.48 17.07 10.32
C ILE A 122 -1.59 15.66 9.70
N PRO A 123 -1.91 14.62 10.48
CA PRO A 123 -2.21 13.31 9.92
C PRO A 123 -3.54 13.29 9.16
N TYR A 124 -3.51 12.69 7.98
CA TYR A 124 -4.67 12.36 7.14
C TYR A 124 -4.94 10.86 7.24
N LEU A 125 -6.19 10.50 7.49
CA LEU A 125 -6.64 9.10 7.48
C LEU A 125 -7.38 8.82 6.17
N ALA A 126 -7.04 7.70 5.54
CA ALA A 126 -7.58 7.30 4.26
C ALA A 126 -8.01 5.82 4.26
N GLN A 127 -8.89 5.49 3.32
CA GLN A 127 -9.22 4.10 3.05
C GLN A 127 -7.99 3.30 2.61
N ALA A 128 -7.88 2.08 3.12
CA ALA A 128 -6.79 1.14 2.85
C ALA A 128 -7.26 -0.31 3.04
N GLY A 129 -6.35 -1.27 3.07
CA GLY A 129 -6.66 -2.65 3.41
C GLY A 129 -6.97 -3.55 2.22
N LEU A 130 -6.69 -3.10 0.99
CA LEU A 130 -6.86 -3.88 -0.23
C LEU A 130 -5.52 -4.32 -0.79
N GLY A 131 -5.48 -5.53 -1.32
CA GLY A 131 -4.31 -6.04 -2.04
C GLY A 131 -4.28 -5.62 -3.51
N LEU A 132 -5.43 -5.30 -4.12
CA LEU A 132 -5.58 -4.74 -5.45
C LEU A 132 -5.71 -3.20 -5.40
N PRO A 133 -5.49 -2.49 -6.52
CA PRO A 133 -5.33 -1.03 -6.52
C PRO A 133 -6.49 -0.21 -5.98
N ASP A 134 -7.74 -0.64 -6.21
CA ASP A 134 -8.95 0.03 -5.72
C ASP A 134 -10.16 -0.91 -5.62
N GLU A 135 -11.29 -0.40 -5.11
CA GLU A 135 -12.53 -1.15 -4.85
C GLU A 135 -13.16 -1.75 -6.11
N ALA A 136 -12.96 -1.11 -7.28
CA ALA A 136 -13.56 -1.57 -8.53
C ALA A 136 -13.05 -2.95 -8.93
N TYR A 137 -11.81 -3.30 -8.58
CA TYR A 137 -11.22 -4.63 -8.83
C TYR A 137 -11.96 -5.76 -8.11
N TYR A 138 -12.65 -5.46 -7.01
CA TYR A 138 -13.41 -6.45 -6.23
C TYR A 138 -14.86 -6.58 -6.67
N ARG A 139 -15.39 -5.60 -7.41
CA ARG A 139 -16.82 -5.45 -7.74
C ARG A 139 -17.12 -5.53 -9.24
N GLU A 140 -16.26 -4.94 -10.09
CA GLU A 140 -16.56 -4.75 -11.50
C GLU A 140 -16.32 -6.03 -12.32
N PRO A 141 -17.25 -6.42 -13.22
CA PRO A 141 -17.11 -7.61 -14.06
C PRO A 141 -15.86 -7.64 -14.92
N MET A 142 -15.39 -6.48 -15.37
CA MET A 142 -14.19 -6.37 -16.21
C MET A 142 -12.90 -6.78 -15.47
N HIS A 143 -12.89 -6.79 -14.14
CA HIS A 143 -11.74 -7.15 -13.30
C HIS A 143 -11.79 -8.58 -12.75
N GLN A 144 -12.80 -9.38 -13.10
CA GLN A 144 -12.97 -10.75 -12.56
C GLN A 144 -11.76 -11.65 -12.81
N GLN A 145 -11.14 -11.53 -13.98
CA GLN A 145 -9.94 -12.33 -14.29
C GLN A 145 -8.75 -11.90 -13.41
N THR A 146 -8.57 -10.62 -13.21
CA THR A 146 -7.53 -10.08 -12.32
C THR A 146 -7.76 -10.52 -10.87
N LEU A 147 -9.00 -10.44 -10.39
CA LEU A 147 -9.37 -10.88 -9.04
C LEU A 147 -9.13 -12.38 -8.83
N ALA A 148 -9.44 -13.21 -9.84
CA ALA A 148 -9.17 -14.65 -9.78
C ALA A 148 -7.65 -14.95 -9.75
N ALA A 149 -6.87 -14.27 -10.58
CA ALA A 149 -5.41 -14.38 -10.57
C ALA A 149 -4.80 -13.90 -9.23
N TYR A 150 -5.34 -12.82 -8.67
CA TYR A 150 -4.95 -12.33 -7.34
C TYR A 150 -5.22 -13.36 -6.24
N GLN A 151 -6.43 -13.97 -6.22
CA GLN A 151 -6.76 -15.01 -5.24
C GLN A 151 -5.81 -16.21 -5.36
N GLN A 152 -5.47 -16.62 -6.58
CA GLN A 152 -4.50 -17.69 -6.81
C GLN A 152 -3.11 -17.31 -6.27
N HIS A 153 -2.66 -16.08 -6.50
CA HIS A 153 -1.40 -15.56 -5.99
C HIS A 153 -1.37 -15.55 -4.45
N VAL A 154 -2.43 -15.05 -3.80
CA VAL A 154 -2.57 -15.09 -2.33
C VAL A 154 -2.45 -16.52 -1.83
N GLY A 155 -3.10 -17.49 -2.48
CA GLY A 155 -2.99 -18.90 -2.12
C GLY A 155 -1.59 -19.46 -2.26
N THR A 156 -0.87 -19.11 -3.33
CA THR A 156 0.53 -19.50 -3.53
C THR A 156 1.43 -18.96 -2.42
N MET A 157 1.24 -17.72 -2.02
CA MET A 157 2.03 -17.10 -0.95
C MET A 157 1.70 -17.67 0.42
N LEU A 158 0.41 -17.87 0.74
CA LEU A 158 -0.02 -18.45 2.00
C LEU A 158 0.40 -19.92 2.15
N ALA A 159 0.62 -20.64 1.06
CA ALA A 159 1.15 -22.01 1.09
C ALA A 159 2.55 -22.10 1.73
N PHE A 160 3.37 -21.03 1.68
CA PHE A 160 4.65 -20.98 2.42
C PHE A 160 4.45 -21.07 3.95
N LEU A 161 3.27 -20.69 4.45
CA LEU A 161 2.88 -20.83 5.85
C LEU A 161 2.16 -22.15 6.16
N GLY A 162 2.08 -23.08 5.20
CA GLY A 162 1.34 -24.33 5.34
C GLY A 162 -0.19 -24.16 5.30
N LEU A 163 -0.70 -23.01 4.85
CA LEU A 163 -2.13 -22.73 4.72
C LEU A 163 -2.65 -23.22 3.36
N ASP A 164 -3.90 -23.67 3.33
CA ASP A 164 -4.55 -24.17 2.12
C ASP A 164 -5.27 -23.07 1.32
N ALA A 165 -5.86 -23.45 0.19
CA ALA A 165 -6.56 -22.51 -0.69
C ALA A 165 -7.76 -21.81 -0.02
N THR A 166 -8.37 -22.41 1.00
CA THR A 166 -9.51 -21.80 1.73
C THR A 166 -9.08 -20.55 2.49
N ALA A 167 -7.81 -20.48 2.92
CA ALA A 167 -7.27 -19.27 3.53
C ALA A 167 -7.25 -18.08 2.56
N ALA A 168 -6.88 -18.31 1.29
CA ALA A 168 -6.92 -17.26 0.26
C ALA A 168 -8.34 -16.80 -0.05
N GLU A 169 -9.30 -17.72 -0.09
CA GLU A 169 -10.73 -17.38 -0.27
C GLU A 169 -11.22 -16.47 0.85
N ARG A 170 -10.86 -16.77 2.10
CA ARG A 170 -11.22 -15.96 3.27
C ARG A 170 -10.57 -14.57 3.24
N VAL A 171 -9.29 -14.46 2.88
CA VAL A 171 -8.60 -13.18 2.71
C VAL A 171 -9.31 -12.33 1.66
N VAL A 172 -9.57 -12.89 0.47
CA VAL A 172 -10.23 -12.14 -0.61
C VAL A 172 -11.68 -11.79 -0.25
N ALA A 173 -12.39 -12.64 0.50
CA ALA A 173 -13.73 -12.34 0.98
C ALA A 173 -13.72 -11.16 1.96
N LEU A 174 -12.77 -11.12 2.90
CA LEU A 174 -12.60 -9.98 3.81
C LEU A 174 -12.23 -8.70 3.05
N GLU A 175 -11.34 -8.78 2.07
CA GLU A 175 -10.98 -7.62 1.24
C GLU A 175 -12.17 -7.11 0.40
N LYS A 176 -13.05 -7.99 -0.08
CA LYS A 176 -14.32 -7.59 -0.72
C LYS A 176 -15.23 -6.82 0.24
N ASP A 177 -15.32 -7.28 1.48
CA ASP A 177 -16.11 -6.59 2.50
C ASP A 177 -15.48 -5.22 2.84
N ILE A 178 -14.15 -5.12 2.93
CA ILE A 178 -13.44 -3.85 3.11
C ILE A 178 -13.71 -2.93 1.90
N ALA A 179 -13.57 -3.45 0.68
CA ALA A 179 -13.78 -2.71 -0.57
C ALA A 179 -15.20 -2.15 -0.68
N ALA A 180 -16.21 -2.84 -0.13
CA ALA A 180 -17.59 -2.36 -0.12
C ALA A 180 -17.78 -1.07 0.68
N GLY A 181 -16.89 -0.74 1.60
CA GLY A 181 -16.86 0.54 2.33
C GLY A 181 -16.02 1.63 1.67
N HIS A 182 -15.22 1.30 0.67
CA HIS A 182 -14.38 2.28 -0.02
C HIS A 182 -15.23 3.25 -0.85
N TRP A 183 -14.79 4.49 -0.89
CA TRP A 183 -15.27 5.45 -1.86
C TRP A 183 -14.65 5.16 -3.23
N ASP A 184 -15.42 5.40 -4.29
CA ASP A 184 -14.90 5.32 -5.66
C ASP A 184 -13.79 6.35 -5.92
N VAL A 185 -12.98 6.10 -6.95
CA VAL A 185 -11.81 6.91 -7.30
C VAL A 185 -12.18 8.38 -7.56
N VAL A 186 -13.37 8.66 -8.10
CA VAL A 186 -13.81 10.04 -8.40
C VAL A 186 -14.16 10.76 -7.11
N SER A 187 -14.99 10.16 -6.26
CA SER A 187 -15.38 10.72 -4.96
C SER A 187 -14.18 10.92 -4.05
N ALA A 188 -13.21 9.99 -4.06
CA ALA A 188 -11.99 10.05 -3.27
C ALA A 188 -11.03 11.19 -3.66
N ARG A 189 -11.23 11.82 -4.84
CA ARG A 189 -10.46 12.99 -5.32
C ARG A 189 -11.11 14.34 -5.00
N ASP A 190 -12.33 14.36 -4.50
CA ASP A 190 -13.03 15.59 -4.14
C ASP A 190 -12.39 16.22 -2.90
N ALA A 191 -11.66 17.31 -3.10
CA ALA A 191 -10.90 17.98 -2.04
C ALA A 191 -11.78 18.54 -0.91
N VAL A 192 -13.05 18.84 -1.18
CA VAL A 192 -13.99 19.36 -0.17
C VAL A 192 -14.55 18.20 0.64
N LYS A 193 -15.03 17.16 -0.01
CA LYS A 193 -15.60 15.97 0.65
C LYS A 193 -14.56 15.21 1.49
N THR A 194 -13.30 15.23 1.07
CA THR A 194 -12.20 14.53 1.74
C THR A 194 -11.46 15.37 2.79
N TYR A 195 -11.98 16.54 3.15
CA TYR A 195 -11.43 17.38 4.20
C TYR A 195 -12.38 17.44 5.41
N ASN A 196 -12.22 16.51 6.35
CA ASN A 196 -13.04 16.40 7.55
C ASN A 196 -12.15 16.44 8.80
N PRO A 197 -11.88 17.65 9.36
CA PRO A 197 -11.15 17.77 10.62
C PRO A 197 -11.92 17.09 11.75
N THR A 198 -11.28 16.13 12.42
CA THR A 198 -11.93 15.26 13.42
C THR A 198 -11.02 15.13 14.64
N ALA A 199 -11.57 15.22 15.84
CA ALA A 199 -10.82 14.90 17.03
C ALA A 199 -10.52 13.38 17.07
N LEU A 200 -9.33 13.01 17.47
CA LEU A 200 -8.93 11.60 17.54
C LEU A 200 -9.88 10.79 18.45
N ALA A 201 -10.41 11.44 19.51
CA ALA A 201 -11.38 10.83 20.43
C ALA A 201 -12.73 10.50 19.80
N ASP A 202 -13.11 11.19 18.71
CA ASP A 202 -14.40 11.03 18.03
C ASP A 202 -14.36 9.93 16.94
N LEU A 203 -13.20 9.31 16.71
CA LEU A 203 -13.09 8.18 15.78
C LEU A 203 -13.83 6.94 16.31
N PRO A 204 -14.34 6.05 15.42
CA PRO A 204 -14.92 4.76 15.81
C PRO A 204 -13.93 3.94 16.67
N GLY A 205 -14.40 3.28 17.73
CA GLY A 205 -13.61 2.65 18.78
C GLY A 205 -12.33 1.92 18.31
N PRO A 206 -12.42 0.81 17.54
CA PRO A 206 -11.23 0.08 17.09
C PRO A 206 -10.29 0.91 16.21
N VAL A 207 -10.83 1.79 15.37
CA VAL A 207 -10.04 2.70 14.53
C VAL A 207 -9.36 3.77 15.38
N ARG A 208 -10.06 4.31 16.38
CA ARG A 208 -9.46 5.25 17.33
C ARG A 208 -8.27 4.62 18.04
N ASP A 209 -8.43 3.41 18.57
CA ASP A 209 -7.39 2.74 19.34
C ASP A 209 -6.17 2.38 18.46
N LEU A 210 -6.41 2.01 17.19
CA LEU A 210 -5.38 1.86 16.18
C LEU A 210 -4.61 3.17 15.96
N MET A 211 -5.31 4.27 15.73
CA MET A 211 -4.68 5.57 15.46
C MET A 211 -3.97 6.15 16.69
N VAL A 212 -4.52 6.00 17.89
CA VAL A 212 -3.85 6.37 19.14
C VAL A 212 -2.52 5.63 19.27
N GLY A 213 -2.50 4.33 18.97
CA GLY A 213 -1.28 3.52 18.99
C GLY A 213 -0.26 3.92 17.93
N ILE A 214 -0.69 4.23 16.71
CA ILE A 214 0.19 4.63 15.61
C ILE A 214 0.75 6.04 15.85
N LEU A 215 -0.09 7.00 16.20
CA LEU A 215 0.27 8.42 16.36
C LEU A 215 0.94 8.75 17.71
N GLN A 216 0.86 7.87 18.70
CA GLN A 216 1.58 7.98 19.99
C GLN A 216 1.41 9.33 20.73
N GLY A 217 0.23 9.93 20.65
CA GLY A 217 -0.03 11.20 21.34
C GLY A 217 0.65 12.43 20.71
N THR A 218 1.14 12.32 19.47
CA THR A 218 1.72 13.46 18.74
C THR A 218 0.70 14.51 18.36
N THR A 219 -0.58 14.13 18.30
CA THR A 219 -1.71 15.00 17.98
C THR A 219 -3.00 14.44 18.58
N ASP A 220 -3.97 15.30 18.81
CA ASP A 220 -5.34 14.98 19.20
C ASP A 220 -6.35 15.19 18.06
N LYS A 221 -5.85 15.60 16.88
CA LYS A 221 -6.65 15.96 15.70
C LYS A 221 -6.09 15.33 14.44
N VAL A 222 -6.99 14.88 13.56
CA VAL A 222 -6.68 14.27 12.25
C VAL A 222 -7.61 14.82 11.19
N ILE A 223 -7.25 14.67 9.92
CA ILE A 223 -8.17 14.87 8.80
C ILE A 223 -8.66 13.50 8.32
N VAL A 224 -9.95 13.24 8.45
CA VAL A 224 -10.56 12.01 7.92
C VAL A 224 -10.96 12.25 6.47
N ARG A 225 -10.38 11.49 5.54
CA ARG A 225 -10.71 11.65 4.12
C ARG A 225 -12.03 10.99 3.75
N MET A 226 -12.29 9.81 4.26
CA MET A 226 -13.51 9.02 3.97
C MET A 226 -14.18 8.60 5.28
N PRO A 227 -15.02 9.46 5.89
CA PRO A 227 -15.61 9.17 7.20
C PRO A 227 -16.41 7.87 7.24
N SER A 228 -17.28 7.63 6.25
CA SER A 228 -18.09 6.41 6.19
C SER A 228 -17.26 5.12 6.06
N PHE A 229 -16.05 5.21 5.50
CA PHE A 229 -15.14 4.06 5.46
C PHE A 229 -14.63 3.69 6.86
N LEU A 230 -14.31 4.68 7.70
CA LEU A 230 -13.85 4.40 9.06
C LEU A 230 -14.93 3.71 9.90
N ASP A 231 -16.20 4.14 9.76
CA ASP A 231 -17.32 3.48 10.40
C ASP A 231 -17.50 2.04 9.88
N HIS A 232 -17.38 1.87 8.57
CA HIS A 232 -17.51 0.57 7.92
C HIS A 232 -16.43 -0.41 8.40
N VAL A 233 -15.15 -0.03 8.34
CA VAL A 233 -14.05 -0.91 8.76
C VAL A 233 -14.09 -1.20 10.27
N ALA A 234 -14.50 -0.23 11.09
CA ALA A 234 -14.72 -0.47 12.52
C ALA A 234 -15.79 -1.54 12.76
N GLY A 235 -16.85 -1.54 11.95
CA GLY A 235 -17.90 -2.57 11.97
C GLY A 235 -17.44 -3.96 11.51
N LEU A 236 -16.32 -4.05 10.78
CA LEU A 236 -15.72 -5.34 10.39
C LEU A 236 -14.71 -5.87 11.42
N LEU A 237 -14.21 -5.04 12.32
CA LEU A 237 -13.28 -5.42 13.39
C LEU A 237 -14.06 -6.02 14.58
N THR A 238 -14.55 -7.24 14.40
CA THR A 238 -15.40 -7.96 15.35
C THR A 238 -14.82 -9.32 15.72
N ALA A 239 -15.24 -9.88 16.86
CA ALA A 239 -14.70 -11.13 17.38
C ALA A 239 -14.98 -12.34 16.48
N ASP A 240 -16.12 -12.38 15.81
CA ASP A 240 -16.51 -13.43 14.87
C ASP A 240 -15.69 -13.43 13.57
N ARG A 241 -15.02 -12.31 13.25
CA ARG A 241 -14.12 -12.16 12.11
C ARG A 241 -12.63 -12.22 12.46
N LEU A 242 -12.30 -12.48 13.71
CA LEU A 242 -10.93 -12.43 14.20
C LEU A 242 -9.98 -13.33 13.39
N ASP A 243 -10.41 -14.53 13.07
CA ASP A 243 -9.59 -15.47 12.29
C ASP A 243 -9.39 -15.04 10.84
N ASP A 244 -10.35 -14.34 10.22
CA ASP A 244 -10.19 -13.77 8.88
C ASP A 244 -9.18 -12.62 8.90
N TRP A 245 -9.25 -11.76 9.91
CA TRP A 245 -8.29 -10.69 10.11
C TRP A 245 -6.86 -11.20 10.38
N LYS A 246 -6.71 -12.33 11.10
CA LYS A 246 -5.40 -12.97 11.29
C LYS A 246 -4.84 -13.49 9.97
N LEU A 247 -5.66 -14.10 9.11
CA LEU A 247 -5.24 -14.54 7.77
C LEU A 247 -4.87 -13.35 6.89
N TRP A 248 -5.69 -12.29 6.91
CA TRP A 248 -5.43 -11.04 6.21
C TRP A 248 -4.10 -10.41 6.65
N ALA A 249 -3.84 -10.33 7.96
CA ALA A 249 -2.58 -9.81 8.50
C ALA A 249 -1.37 -10.63 8.05
N LYS A 250 -1.46 -11.96 8.07
CA LYS A 250 -0.40 -12.86 7.57
C LYS A 250 -0.12 -12.63 6.09
N TRP A 251 -1.18 -12.47 5.28
CA TRP A 251 -1.04 -12.12 3.87
C TRP A 251 -0.30 -10.80 3.68
N HIS A 252 -0.68 -9.76 4.42
CA HIS A 252 -0.04 -8.44 4.31
C HIS A 252 1.42 -8.45 4.83
N VAL A 253 1.77 -9.28 5.80
CA VAL A 253 3.16 -9.51 6.20
C VAL A 253 3.95 -10.15 5.05
N LEU A 254 3.44 -11.23 4.45
CA LEU A 254 4.08 -11.86 3.28
C LEU A 254 4.24 -10.88 2.13
N ARG A 255 3.16 -10.19 1.75
CA ARG A 255 3.17 -9.22 0.65
C ARG A 255 4.19 -8.09 0.85
N GLY A 256 4.36 -7.62 2.07
CA GLY A 256 5.19 -6.46 2.36
C GLY A 256 6.65 -6.77 2.69
N ARG A 257 6.99 -8.04 2.93
CA ARG A 257 8.31 -8.41 3.48
C ARG A 257 8.98 -9.62 2.83
N ALA A 258 8.24 -10.41 2.04
CA ALA A 258 8.77 -11.56 1.33
C ALA A 258 9.24 -11.20 -0.09
#